data_22e5575a04c173955cd2d0aa606af390
#
_entry.id   22e5575a04c173955cd2d0aa606af390
#
_cell.length_a   1.000
_cell.length_b   1.000
_cell.length_c   1.000
_cell.angle_alpha   90.00
_cell.angle_beta   90.00
_cell.angle_gamma   90.00
#
_symmetry.space_group_name_H-M   'P 1'
#
loop_
_entity.id
_entity.type
_entity.pdbx_description
1 polymer ?
#
loop_
_entity_poly.entity_id
_entity_poly.type
_entity_poly.pdbx_seq_one_letter_code
_entity_poly.pdbx_strand_id
1 'polypeptide(L)'
;MLIRHAREDDWADVVRIEQENFSPEEAATPEAIAERLETICDTFLIAEIDGVVAGYIEGPVIAERYLTDDLFHKVVPNTSQGGFIAVTSLSISKDFKGQGIGTALIAALKDLAIAQKRQGISLTCHDYLIAYYEINGFTDEGESESNHGGSSWYNMVWENPETH
;
A
#
# COMPACT_ATOMS: atom_id res chain seq x y z
N MET A 1 19.41 -3.66 -0.81
CA MET A 1 18.04 -3.27 -1.22
C MET A 1 17.90 -1.76 -1.16
N LEU A 2 17.35 -1.18 -2.19
CA LEU A 2 17.07 0.25 -2.27
C LEU A 2 15.56 0.47 -2.24
N ILE A 3 15.07 1.36 -1.38
CA ILE A 3 13.67 1.78 -1.37
C ILE A 3 13.62 3.24 -1.81
N ARG A 4 12.81 3.52 -2.81
CA ARG A 4 12.70 4.84 -3.44
C ARG A 4 11.25 5.14 -3.84
N HIS A 5 10.97 6.39 -4.16
CA HIS A 5 9.68 6.74 -4.74
C HIS A 5 9.53 6.13 -6.14
N ALA A 6 8.28 5.78 -6.47
CA ALA A 6 7.96 5.22 -7.78
C ALA A 6 8.09 6.29 -8.87
N ARG A 7 8.36 5.83 -10.08
CA ARG A 7 8.46 6.66 -11.30
C ARG A 7 7.51 6.08 -12.35
N GLU A 8 7.15 6.89 -13.33
CA GLU A 8 6.24 6.45 -14.40
C GLU A 8 6.80 5.24 -15.17
N ASP A 9 8.11 5.14 -15.33
CA ASP A 9 8.74 4.01 -16.02
C ASP A 9 8.74 2.70 -15.20
N ASP A 10 8.26 2.72 -13.96
CA ASP A 10 8.04 1.50 -13.18
C ASP A 10 6.74 0.78 -13.54
N TRP A 11 5.89 1.38 -14.38
CA TRP A 11 4.55 0.90 -14.69
C TRP A 11 4.48 -0.59 -15.08
N ALA A 12 5.33 -1.01 -16.01
CA ALA A 12 5.29 -2.39 -16.51
C ALA A 12 5.60 -3.41 -15.42
N ASP A 13 6.59 -3.12 -14.56
CA ASP A 13 6.94 -3.98 -13.43
C ASP A 13 5.85 -4.03 -12.37
N VAL A 14 5.24 -2.89 -12.06
CA VAL A 14 4.17 -2.80 -11.07
C VAL A 14 2.94 -3.57 -11.55
N VAL A 15 2.54 -3.40 -12.81
CA VAL A 15 1.42 -4.14 -13.41
C VAL A 15 1.67 -5.66 -13.32
N ARG A 16 2.86 -6.10 -13.69
CA ARG A 16 3.22 -7.52 -13.64
C ARG A 16 3.14 -8.07 -12.22
N ILE A 17 3.72 -7.37 -11.26
CA ILE A 17 3.75 -7.82 -9.85
C ILE A 17 2.34 -7.85 -9.25
N GLU A 18 1.52 -6.85 -9.57
CA GLU A 18 0.12 -6.81 -9.12
C GLU A 18 -0.63 -8.05 -9.62
N GLN A 19 -0.47 -8.39 -10.89
CA GLN A 19 -1.13 -9.54 -11.50
C GLN A 19 -0.60 -10.88 -10.98
N GLU A 20 0.63 -10.93 -10.49
CA GLU A 20 1.19 -12.12 -9.85
C GLU A 20 0.55 -12.41 -8.49
N ASN A 21 0.10 -11.37 -7.79
CA ASN A 21 -0.29 -11.48 -6.39
C ASN A 21 -1.79 -11.42 -6.13
N PHE A 22 -2.58 -10.92 -7.07
CA PHE A 22 -4.01 -10.74 -6.88
C PHE A 22 -4.80 -11.41 -7.99
N SER A 23 -6.00 -11.90 -7.63
CA SER A 23 -6.93 -12.44 -8.61
C SER A 23 -7.37 -11.31 -9.57
N PRO A 24 -7.90 -11.65 -10.76
CA PRO A 24 -8.41 -10.62 -11.68
C PRO A 24 -9.45 -9.70 -11.05
N GLU A 25 -10.24 -10.20 -10.10
CA GLU A 25 -11.27 -9.42 -9.40
C GLU A 25 -10.66 -8.44 -8.39
N GLU A 26 -9.48 -8.75 -7.86
CA GLU A 26 -8.83 -7.95 -6.81
C GLU A 26 -7.74 -7.04 -7.36
N ALA A 27 -7.10 -7.42 -8.47
CA ALA A 27 -5.96 -6.68 -9.01
C ALA A 27 -6.40 -5.31 -9.53
N ALA A 28 -5.57 -4.29 -9.27
CA ALA A 28 -5.75 -2.98 -9.88
C ALA A 28 -5.55 -3.09 -11.39
N THR A 29 -6.32 -2.34 -12.16
CA THR A 29 -6.16 -2.32 -13.61
C THR A 29 -4.85 -1.61 -13.99
N PRO A 30 -4.27 -1.93 -15.17
CA PRO A 30 -3.10 -1.20 -15.66
C PRO A 30 -3.32 0.31 -15.73
N GLU A 31 -4.53 0.75 -16.09
CA GLU A 31 -4.90 2.16 -16.16
C GLU A 31 -4.92 2.80 -14.77
N ALA A 32 -5.45 2.10 -13.76
CA ALA A 32 -5.46 2.58 -12.38
C ALA A 32 -4.04 2.72 -11.84
N ILE A 33 -3.15 1.78 -12.16
CA ILE A 33 -1.75 1.84 -11.75
C ILE A 33 -1.05 3.04 -12.39
N ALA A 34 -1.29 3.30 -13.68
CA ALA A 34 -0.74 4.48 -14.37
C ALA A 34 -1.20 5.77 -13.69
N GLU A 35 -2.47 5.87 -13.33
CA GLU A 35 -3.02 7.04 -12.62
C GLU A 35 -2.34 7.23 -11.26
N ARG A 36 -2.11 6.14 -10.52
CA ARG A 36 -1.44 6.22 -9.21
C ARG A 36 0.01 6.67 -9.31
N LEU A 37 0.74 6.17 -10.31
CA LEU A 37 2.12 6.59 -10.55
C LEU A 37 2.20 8.09 -10.87
N GLU A 38 1.22 8.63 -11.60
CA GLU A 38 1.17 10.04 -11.94
C GLU A 38 0.71 10.90 -10.77
N THR A 39 -0.28 10.43 -10.01
CA THR A 39 -1.06 11.26 -9.09
C THR A 39 -0.58 11.18 -7.63
N ILE A 40 -0.13 9.99 -7.17
CA ILE A 40 0.23 9.75 -5.77
C ILE A 40 1.63 9.15 -5.60
N CYS A 41 2.59 9.53 -6.45
CA CYS A 41 3.97 9.02 -6.34
C CYS A 41 4.62 9.37 -5.00
N ASP A 42 4.14 10.38 -4.30
CA ASP A 42 4.62 10.78 -2.98
C ASP A 42 4.24 9.77 -1.86
N THR A 43 3.32 8.86 -2.14
CA THR A 43 2.98 7.73 -1.25
C THR A 43 3.04 6.39 -1.98
N PHE A 44 3.95 6.30 -2.92
CA PHE A 44 4.18 5.09 -3.73
C PHE A 44 5.67 4.75 -3.67
N LEU A 45 6.02 3.66 -2.98
CA LEU A 45 7.41 3.25 -2.78
C LEU A 45 7.73 1.96 -3.52
N ILE A 46 8.90 1.94 -4.15
CA ILE A 46 9.45 0.79 -4.87
C ILE A 46 10.64 0.24 -4.09
N ALA A 47 10.74 -1.07 -3.99
CA ALA A 47 11.93 -1.76 -3.50
C ALA A 47 12.69 -2.35 -4.69
N GLU A 48 13.97 -2.04 -4.82
CA GLU A 48 14.87 -2.58 -5.84
C GLU A 48 15.93 -3.46 -5.21
N ILE A 49 16.24 -4.56 -5.89
CA ILE A 49 17.40 -5.40 -5.55
C ILE A 49 18.22 -5.55 -6.83
N ASP A 50 19.47 -5.10 -6.79
CA ASP A 50 20.39 -5.15 -7.93
C ASP A 50 19.78 -4.53 -9.21
N GLY A 51 19.06 -3.41 -9.05
CA GLY A 51 18.45 -2.69 -10.16
C GLY A 51 17.13 -3.28 -10.67
N VAL A 52 16.64 -4.34 -10.03
CA VAL A 52 15.39 -5.01 -10.42
C VAL A 52 14.29 -4.65 -9.42
N VAL A 53 13.11 -4.30 -9.91
CA VAL A 53 11.95 -4.02 -9.06
C VAL A 53 11.51 -5.32 -8.39
N ALA A 54 11.62 -5.35 -7.06
CA ALA A 54 11.32 -6.55 -6.26
C ALA A 54 9.94 -6.48 -5.61
N GLY A 55 9.41 -5.27 -5.43
CA GLY A 55 8.10 -5.09 -4.79
C GLY A 55 7.75 -3.63 -4.65
N TYR A 56 6.55 -3.37 -4.16
CA TYR A 56 6.08 -2.00 -3.95
C TYR A 56 4.99 -1.94 -2.89
N ILE A 57 4.80 -0.75 -2.33
CA ILE A 57 3.68 -0.41 -1.46
C ILE A 57 3.13 0.95 -1.92
N GLU A 58 1.80 1.08 -2.00
CA GLU A 58 1.21 2.32 -2.47
C GLU A 58 -0.20 2.53 -1.93
N GLY A 59 -0.61 3.78 -1.88
CA GLY A 59 -1.96 4.16 -1.58
C GLY A 59 -2.12 5.67 -1.39
N PRO A 60 -3.34 6.20 -1.61
CA PRO A 60 -3.62 7.61 -1.45
C PRO A 60 -3.75 8.01 0.01
N VAL A 61 -3.64 9.31 0.28
CA VAL A 61 -3.95 9.88 1.59
C VAL A 61 -5.45 10.18 1.64
N ILE A 62 -6.10 9.75 2.70
CA ILE A 62 -7.52 9.98 2.94
C ILE A 62 -7.73 10.68 4.29
N ALA A 63 -8.85 11.39 4.41
CA ALA A 63 -9.20 12.07 5.68
C ALA A 63 -9.78 11.08 6.70
N GLU A 64 -10.43 10.03 6.24
CA GLU A 64 -11.08 9.03 7.06
C GLU A 64 -10.06 7.99 7.56
N ARG A 65 -10.44 7.28 8.62
CA ARG A 65 -9.60 6.23 9.21
C ARG A 65 -9.56 4.96 8.35
N TYR A 66 -10.67 4.63 7.70
CA TYR A 66 -10.80 3.35 6.95
C TYR A 66 -10.99 3.58 5.47
N LEU A 67 -10.50 2.60 4.69
CA LEU A 67 -10.61 2.62 3.24
C LEU A 67 -12.04 2.35 2.79
N THR A 68 -12.38 2.92 1.62
CA THR A 68 -13.62 2.62 0.90
C THR A 68 -13.26 2.05 -0.48
N ASP A 69 -14.19 1.31 -1.09
CA ASP A 69 -13.92 0.59 -2.33
C ASP A 69 -13.57 1.50 -3.52
N ASP A 70 -14.04 2.73 -3.52
CA ASP A 70 -13.75 3.69 -4.60
C ASP A 70 -12.26 4.00 -4.72
N LEU A 71 -11.48 3.85 -3.64
CA LEU A 71 -10.03 4.12 -3.66
C LEU A 71 -9.27 3.15 -4.57
N PHE A 72 -9.84 1.97 -4.85
CA PHE A 72 -9.21 0.99 -5.72
C PHE A 72 -9.39 1.31 -7.21
N HIS A 73 -10.26 2.26 -7.54
CA HIS A 73 -10.60 2.60 -8.91
C HIS A 73 -10.08 3.97 -9.34
N LYS A 74 -10.03 4.94 -8.44
CA LYS A 74 -9.65 6.30 -8.76
C LYS A 74 -8.98 6.98 -7.57
N VAL A 75 -7.95 7.79 -7.84
CA VAL A 75 -7.26 8.59 -6.82
C VAL A 75 -7.21 10.05 -7.23
N VAL A 76 -7.03 10.92 -6.24
CA VAL A 76 -6.79 12.36 -6.42
C VAL A 76 -5.45 12.69 -5.77
N PRO A 77 -4.82 13.83 -6.14
CA PRO A 77 -3.54 14.21 -5.52
C PRO A 77 -3.64 14.27 -3.99
N ASN A 78 -2.58 13.81 -3.32
CA ASN A 78 -2.52 13.83 -1.87
C ASN A 78 -2.42 15.26 -1.34
N THR A 79 -2.99 15.48 -0.14
CA THR A 79 -2.74 16.71 0.62
C THR A 79 -1.26 16.75 1.04
N SER A 80 -0.76 17.95 1.36
CA SER A 80 0.65 18.11 1.75
C SER A 80 0.99 17.48 3.09
N GLN A 81 0.02 17.36 4.00
CA GLN A 81 0.18 16.74 5.31
C GLN A 81 -1.18 16.31 5.87
N GLY A 82 -1.14 15.55 6.96
CA GLY A 82 -2.35 15.07 7.64
C GLY A 82 -2.96 13.84 6.97
N GLY A 83 -4.10 13.40 7.47
CA GLY A 83 -4.81 12.22 6.97
C GLY A 83 -4.08 10.91 7.20
N PHE A 84 -4.65 9.81 6.70
CA PHE A 84 -4.06 8.48 6.74
C PHE A 84 -3.58 8.08 5.35
N ILE A 85 -2.43 7.43 5.26
CA ILE A 85 -2.04 6.76 4.02
C ILE A 85 -2.86 5.47 3.95
N ALA A 86 -3.75 5.40 2.97
CA ALA A 86 -4.63 4.24 2.76
C ALA A 86 -3.95 3.30 1.77
N VAL A 87 -3.30 2.25 2.28
CA VAL A 87 -2.58 1.31 1.41
C VAL A 87 -3.57 0.51 0.60
N THR A 88 -3.52 0.66 -0.72
CA THR A 88 -4.35 -0.10 -1.64
C THR A 88 -3.62 -1.31 -2.21
N SER A 89 -2.28 -1.34 -2.15
CA SER A 89 -1.52 -2.52 -2.56
C SER A 89 -0.16 -2.58 -1.87
N LEU A 90 0.19 -3.78 -1.43
CA LEU A 90 1.54 -4.17 -1.01
C LEU A 90 1.81 -5.49 -1.71
N SER A 91 2.77 -5.50 -2.61
CA SER A 91 3.02 -6.67 -3.47
C SER A 91 4.51 -6.90 -3.65
N ILE A 92 4.90 -8.18 -3.60
CA ILE A 92 6.28 -8.61 -3.78
C ILE A 92 6.34 -9.51 -5.01
N SER A 93 7.33 -9.28 -5.86
CA SER A 93 7.59 -10.14 -7.03
C SER A 93 7.82 -11.58 -6.58
N LYS A 94 7.27 -12.54 -7.32
CA LYS A 94 7.41 -13.97 -7.03
C LYS A 94 8.87 -14.42 -6.90
N ASP A 95 9.79 -13.74 -7.59
CA ASP A 95 11.21 -14.08 -7.57
C ASP A 95 11.93 -13.60 -6.31
N PHE A 96 11.29 -12.78 -5.50
CA PHE A 96 11.88 -12.13 -4.34
C PHE A 96 11.14 -12.39 -3.02
N LYS A 97 10.19 -13.30 -3.02
CA LYS A 97 9.41 -13.60 -1.81
C LYS A 97 10.28 -14.26 -0.72
N GLY A 98 9.90 -14.04 0.53
CA GLY A 98 10.59 -14.63 1.67
C GLY A 98 11.87 -13.92 2.08
N GLN A 99 12.11 -12.70 1.60
CA GLN A 99 13.32 -11.93 1.89
C GLN A 99 13.10 -10.71 2.79
N GLY A 100 11.90 -10.58 3.37
CA GLY A 100 11.59 -9.47 4.27
C GLY A 100 11.31 -8.14 3.57
N ILE A 101 11.06 -8.14 2.26
CA ILE A 101 10.84 -6.92 1.47
C ILE A 101 9.57 -6.21 1.90
N GLY A 102 8.49 -6.96 2.14
CA GLY A 102 7.22 -6.38 2.60
C GLY A 102 7.38 -5.63 3.92
N THR A 103 8.07 -6.23 4.88
CA THR A 103 8.36 -5.60 6.16
C THR A 103 9.20 -4.33 5.99
N ALA A 104 10.20 -4.37 5.09
CA ALA A 104 11.04 -3.20 4.79
C ALA A 104 10.22 -2.07 4.15
N LEU A 105 9.30 -2.40 3.23
CA LEU A 105 8.42 -1.42 2.59
C LEU A 105 7.48 -0.78 3.61
N ILE A 106 6.90 -1.57 4.51
CA ILE A 106 6.04 -1.06 5.58
C ILE A 106 6.84 -0.11 6.48
N ALA A 107 8.05 -0.48 6.88
CA ALA A 107 8.89 0.36 7.73
C ALA A 107 9.22 1.70 7.03
N ALA A 108 9.55 1.65 5.74
CA ALA A 108 9.81 2.85 4.95
C ALA A 108 8.57 3.73 4.84
N LEU A 109 7.39 3.14 4.67
CA LEU A 109 6.15 3.91 4.60
C LEU A 109 5.81 4.57 5.94
N LYS A 110 6.12 3.91 7.06
CA LYS A 110 5.97 4.54 8.39
C LYS A 110 6.88 5.76 8.52
N ASP A 111 8.13 5.65 8.11
CA ASP A 111 9.05 6.79 8.14
C ASP A 111 8.55 7.93 7.26
N LEU A 112 8.00 7.60 6.09
CA LEU A 112 7.41 8.58 5.19
C LEU A 112 6.18 9.25 5.82
N ALA A 113 5.32 8.48 6.47
CA ALA A 113 4.14 9.00 7.15
C ALA A 113 4.54 9.99 8.25
N ILE A 114 5.58 9.68 9.01
CA ILE A 114 6.10 10.57 10.05
C ILE A 114 6.62 11.87 9.41
N ALA A 115 7.43 11.75 8.35
CA ALA A 115 8.01 12.91 7.65
C ALA A 115 6.93 13.81 7.04
N GLN A 116 5.84 13.23 6.55
CA GLN A 116 4.72 13.97 5.95
C GLN A 116 3.66 14.40 6.96
N LYS A 117 3.87 14.11 8.25
CA LYS A 117 2.92 14.44 9.33
C LYS A 117 1.54 13.84 9.10
N ARG A 118 1.49 12.59 8.62
CA ARG A 118 0.24 11.84 8.49
C ARG A 118 -0.20 11.34 9.86
N GLN A 119 -1.49 11.09 10.03
CA GLN A 119 -2.03 10.52 11.26
C GLN A 119 -1.66 9.06 11.43
N GLY A 120 -1.46 8.34 10.35
CA GLY A 120 -1.09 6.95 10.36
C GLY A 120 -1.22 6.30 9.00
N ILE A 121 -1.25 4.97 9.02
CA ILE A 121 -1.41 4.15 7.83
C ILE A 121 -2.60 3.22 8.09
N SER A 122 -3.50 3.11 7.11
CA SER A 122 -4.67 2.23 7.18
C SER A 122 -4.67 1.31 5.97
N LEU A 123 -5.11 0.07 6.18
CA LEU A 123 -5.25 -0.88 5.07
C LEU A 123 -6.35 -1.88 5.40
N THR A 124 -6.74 -2.64 4.39
CA THR A 124 -7.60 -3.81 4.57
C THR A 124 -6.84 -5.05 4.09
N CYS A 125 -7.07 -6.17 4.76
CA CYS A 125 -6.40 -7.43 4.40
C CYS A 125 -7.34 -8.61 4.61
N HIS A 126 -6.99 -9.74 3.99
CA HIS A 126 -7.64 -11.02 4.27
C HIS A 126 -7.28 -11.49 5.69
N ASP A 127 -8.12 -12.35 6.27
CA ASP A 127 -7.94 -12.84 7.64
C ASP A 127 -6.59 -13.53 7.85
N TYR A 128 -6.08 -14.24 6.86
CA TYR A 128 -4.80 -14.95 6.97
C TYR A 128 -3.59 -14.02 7.00
N LEU A 129 -3.77 -12.72 6.76
CA LEU A 129 -2.70 -11.72 6.80
C LEU A 129 -2.73 -10.86 8.08
N ILE A 130 -3.74 -11.02 8.93
CA ILE A 130 -3.86 -10.21 10.16
C ILE A 130 -2.60 -10.33 11.01
N ALA A 131 -2.14 -11.56 11.28
CA ALA A 131 -0.95 -11.78 12.11
C ALA A 131 0.30 -11.12 11.53
N TYR A 132 0.45 -11.14 10.20
CA TYR A 132 1.57 -10.49 9.53
C TYR A 132 1.57 -8.99 9.80
N TYR A 133 0.41 -8.34 9.68
CA TYR A 133 0.34 -6.90 9.92
C TYR A 133 0.46 -6.55 11.40
N GLU A 134 -0.02 -7.40 12.30
CA GLU A 134 0.16 -7.20 13.75
C GLU A 134 1.65 -7.23 14.13
N ILE A 135 2.41 -8.16 13.56
CA ILE A 135 3.86 -8.23 13.78
C ILE A 135 4.54 -6.95 13.28
N ASN A 136 4.00 -6.33 12.24
CA ASN A 136 4.52 -5.09 11.69
C ASN A 136 3.92 -3.83 12.35
N GLY A 137 3.28 -3.98 13.49
CA GLY A 137 2.86 -2.86 14.33
C GLY A 137 1.47 -2.32 14.06
N PHE A 138 0.67 -3.01 13.26
CA PHE A 138 -0.72 -2.62 12.99
C PHE A 138 -1.65 -3.25 14.02
N THR A 139 -2.79 -2.59 14.26
CA THR A 139 -3.84 -3.10 15.13
C THR A 139 -5.04 -3.55 14.29
N ASP A 140 -5.54 -4.76 14.57
CA ASP A 140 -6.77 -5.27 13.97
C ASP A 140 -7.95 -4.50 14.56
N GLU A 141 -8.70 -3.80 13.71
CA GLU A 141 -9.87 -3.00 14.12
C GLU A 141 -11.19 -3.60 13.63
N GLY A 142 -11.14 -4.85 13.21
CA GLY A 142 -12.34 -5.61 12.88
C GLY A 142 -12.67 -5.68 11.41
N GLU A 143 -13.74 -6.39 11.10
CA GLU A 143 -14.16 -6.61 9.72
C GLU A 143 -14.55 -5.29 9.05
N SER A 144 -14.03 -5.09 7.84
CA SER A 144 -14.32 -3.93 7.01
C SER A 144 -15.70 -4.08 6.35
N GLU A 145 -16.31 -2.94 5.98
CA GLU A 145 -17.51 -2.93 5.14
C GLU A 145 -17.17 -3.19 3.67
N SER A 146 -15.88 -3.21 3.31
CA SER A 146 -15.44 -3.47 1.94
C SER A 146 -15.80 -4.89 1.52
N ASN A 147 -16.21 -5.03 0.25
CA ASN A 147 -16.40 -6.33 -0.39
C ASN A 147 -15.64 -6.40 -1.72
N HIS A 148 -14.55 -5.61 -1.84
CA HIS A 148 -13.71 -5.57 -3.03
C HIS A 148 -13.31 -6.98 -3.46
N GLY A 149 -13.48 -7.30 -4.74
CA GLY A 149 -13.20 -8.64 -5.26
C GLY A 149 -14.12 -9.74 -4.73
N GLY A 150 -15.21 -9.38 -4.02
CA GLY A 150 -16.15 -10.34 -3.44
C GLY A 150 -15.66 -11.03 -2.17
N SER A 151 -14.56 -10.56 -1.58
CA SER A 151 -13.94 -11.15 -0.39
C SER A 151 -14.26 -10.35 0.87
N SER A 152 -14.09 -10.99 2.03
CA SER A 152 -14.14 -10.29 3.33
C SER A 152 -12.78 -9.69 3.63
N TRP A 153 -12.78 -8.47 4.17
CA TRP A 153 -11.57 -7.71 4.47
C TRP A 153 -11.61 -7.23 5.91
N TYR A 154 -10.43 -7.07 6.50
CA TYR A 154 -10.27 -6.61 7.89
C TYR A 154 -9.46 -5.32 7.92
N ASN A 155 -9.92 -4.35 8.73
CA ASN A 155 -9.25 -3.07 8.90
C ASN A 155 -8.03 -3.22 9.80
N MET A 156 -6.88 -2.79 9.31
CA MET A 156 -5.63 -2.76 10.05
C MET A 156 -5.10 -1.34 10.06
N VAL A 157 -4.76 -0.82 11.23
CA VAL A 157 -4.33 0.57 11.38
C VAL A 157 -3.05 0.66 12.20
N TRP A 158 -2.11 1.48 11.73
CA TRP A 158 -0.97 1.93 12.51
C TRP A 158 -1.11 3.43 12.73
N GLU A 159 -1.07 3.88 13.98
CA GLU A 159 -1.15 5.30 14.31
C GLU A 159 0.25 5.88 14.46
N ASN A 160 0.48 7.03 13.83
CA ASN A 160 1.76 7.74 13.93
C ASN A 160 1.92 8.25 15.37
N PRO A 161 2.92 7.77 16.13
CA PRO A 161 3.07 8.16 17.53
C PRO A 161 3.41 9.64 17.71
N GLU A 162 3.90 10.31 16.66
CA GLU A 162 4.29 11.72 16.73
C GLU A 162 3.14 12.69 16.50
N THR A 163 1.94 12.20 16.16
CA THR A 163 0.74 13.03 15.96
C THR A 163 -0.23 12.95 17.13
N HIS A 164 0.13 12.26 18.19
CA HIS A 164 -0.74 12.04 19.36
C HIS A 164 -0.17 12.64 20.64
#